data_4b09144647a59ffd57bb15a0de02b387
#
_entry.id   4b09144647a59ffd57bb15a0de02b387
#
_cell.length_a   1.000
_cell.length_b   1.000
_cell.length_c   1.000
_cell.angle_alpha   90.00
_cell.angle_beta   90.00
_cell.angle_gamma   90.00
#
_symmetry.space_group_name_H-M   'P 1'
#
loop_
_entity.id
_entity.type
_entity.pdbx_description
1 polymer ?
#
loop_
_entity_poly.entity_id
_entity_poly.type
_entity_poly.pdbx_seq_one_letter_code
_entity_poly.pdbx_strand_id
1 'polypeptide(L)'
;MMEFTAEMIAGFLGGQVAGDKEAKVHTVSSIEEGEPGALTYLTNPKYEKHLYKTRASIVLVNKDFTPSEPVTATLIKVEDTGAAVLKLLQMYQAAKPRKQGISERASISERATLGEDCYVGDFAVIEAGARIGADCQIYPQVYIGDGVTVGDGTILYPGVKIYEGCVIG
;
A
#
# COMPACT_ATOMS: atom_id res chain seq x y z
N MET A 1 -4.82 -8.73 12.20
CA MET A 1 -5.21 -8.17 10.90
C MET A 1 -5.67 -6.75 11.16
N MET A 2 -5.23 -5.78 10.36
CA MET A 2 -5.59 -4.37 10.61
C MET A 2 -7.03 -4.15 10.09
N GLU A 3 -7.91 -3.67 10.96
CA GLU A 3 -9.31 -3.38 10.62
C GLU A 3 -9.55 -1.88 10.65
N PHE A 4 -10.35 -1.37 9.72
CA PHE A 4 -10.74 0.02 9.65
C PHE A 4 -12.25 0.13 9.65
N THR A 5 -12.80 1.10 10.38
CA THR A 5 -14.25 1.38 10.34
C THR A 5 -14.61 2.34 9.21
N ALA A 6 -15.87 2.36 8.81
CA ALA A 6 -16.37 3.30 7.80
C ALA A 6 -16.13 4.76 8.21
N GLU A 7 -16.28 5.08 9.50
CA GLU A 7 -16.05 6.42 10.02
C GLU A 7 -14.58 6.84 9.92
N MET A 8 -13.63 5.92 10.24
CA MET A 8 -12.18 6.17 10.08
C MET A 8 -11.80 6.42 8.62
N ILE A 9 -12.31 5.61 7.72
CA ILE A 9 -12.04 5.74 6.28
C ILE A 9 -12.63 7.05 5.74
N ALA A 10 -13.87 7.36 6.09
CA ALA A 10 -14.52 8.61 5.68
C ALA A 10 -13.77 9.84 6.21
N GLY A 11 -13.35 9.83 7.47
CA GLY A 11 -12.53 10.89 8.06
C GLY A 11 -11.21 11.11 7.33
N PHE A 12 -10.53 10.02 6.99
CA PHE A 12 -9.25 10.09 6.24
C PHE A 12 -9.43 10.62 4.81
N LEU A 13 -10.53 10.25 4.14
CA LEU A 13 -10.81 10.65 2.76
C LEU A 13 -11.52 12.00 2.65
N GLY A 14 -12.00 12.57 3.75
CA GLY A 14 -12.87 13.74 3.74
C GLY A 14 -14.26 13.45 3.18
N GLY A 15 -14.73 12.21 3.32
CA GLY A 15 -16.02 11.71 2.81
C GLY A 15 -17.12 11.71 3.85
N GLN A 16 -18.30 11.30 3.42
CA GLN A 16 -19.49 11.16 4.28
C GLN A 16 -19.97 9.71 4.28
N VAL A 17 -20.26 9.18 5.48
CA VAL A 17 -20.84 7.84 5.63
C VAL A 17 -22.35 7.88 5.46
N ALA A 18 -22.88 7.02 4.59
CA ALA A 18 -24.29 6.74 4.42
C ALA A 18 -24.53 5.25 4.73
N GLY A 19 -24.93 4.95 5.95
CA GLY A 19 -25.13 3.60 6.48
C GLY A 19 -24.49 3.41 7.84
N ASP A 20 -23.97 2.21 8.11
CA ASP A 20 -23.35 1.85 9.38
C ASP A 20 -21.92 2.41 9.48
N LYS A 21 -21.70 3.35 10.41
CA LYS A 21 -20.40 3.97 10.67
C LYS A 21 -19.37 3.00 11.25
N GLU A 22 -19.84 1.96 11.95
CA GLU A 22 -19.01 0.94 12.58
C GLU A 22 -18.71 -0.25 11.66
N ALA A 23 -19.25 -0.25 10.43
CA ALA A 23 -18.94 -1.28 9.45
C ALA A 23 -17.42 -1.40 9.27
N LYS A 24 -16.89 -2.63 9.41
CA LYS A 24 -15.46 -2.90 9.41
C LYS A 24 -14.98 -3.54 8.12
N VAL A 25 -13.79 -3.17 7.71
CA VAL A 25 -13.10 -3.77 6.57
C VAL A 25 -11.62 -4.03 6.88
N HIS A 26 -11.08 -5.05 6.25
CA HIS A 26 -9.68 -5.46 6.38
C HIS A 26 -9.02 -5.77 5.03
N THR A 27 -9.78 -5.68 3.95
CA THR A 27 -9.30 -5.92 2.58
C THR A 27 -9.99 -5.01 1.58
N VAL A 28 -9.42 -4.92 0.39
CA VAL A 28 -10.00 -4.21 -0.77
C VAL A 28 -10.19 -5.21 -1.89
N SER A 29 -11.34 -5.17 -2.56
CA SER A 29 -11.68 -6.05 -3.68
C SER A 29 -12.37 -5.29 -4.81
N SER A 30 -12.53 -5.94 -5.97
CA SER A 30 -13.41 -5.43 -7.02
C SER A 30 -14.86 -5.47 -6.56
N ILE A 31 -15.73 -4.64 -7.17
CA ILE A 31 -17.17 -4.59 -6.82
C ILE A 31 -17.88 -5.90 -7.14
N GLU A 32 -17.37 -6.66 -8.09
CA GLU A 32 -17.91 -7.94 -8.54
C GLU A 32 -17.60 -9.07 -7.55
N GLU A 33 -16.46 -8.97 -6.86
CA GLU A 33 -15.93 -9.99 -5.92
C GLU A 33 -16.02 -9.55 -4.46
N GLY A 34 -16.87 -8.57 -4.17
CA GLY A 34 -17.03 -8.03 -2.81
C GLY A 34 -17.56 -9.08 -1.84
N GLU A 35 -16.80 -9.33 -0.77
CA GLU A 35 -17.14 -10.24 0.33
C GLU A 35 -17.29 -9.46 1.65
N PRO A 36 -17.95 -10.02 2.68
CA PRO A 36 -18.02 -9.39 4.00
C PRO A 36 -16.61 -9.08 4.54
N GLY A 37 -16.44 -7.85 5.06
CA GLY A 37 -15.14 -7.35 5.50
C GLY A 37 -14.27 -6.75 4.37
N ALA A 38 -14.78 -6.68 3.14
CA ALA A 38 -14.12 -5.98 2.05
C ALA A 38 -14.65 -4.55 1.88
N LEU A 39 -13.75 -3.66 1.49
CA LEU A 39 -14.04 -2.38 0.88
C LEU A 39 -13.98 -2.52 -0.63
N THR A 40 -14.95 -1.98 -1.34
CA THR A 40 -14.93 -1.89 -2.79
C THR A 40 -15.28 -0.47 -3.24
N TYR A 41 -15.30 -0.23 -4.55
CA TYR A 41 -15.51 1.11 -5.09
C TYR A 41 -16.26 1.08 -6.42
N LEU A 42 -17.04 2.12 -6.68
CA LEU A 42 -17.77 2.34 -7.91
C LEU A 42 -17.25 3.61 -8.60
N THR A 43 -16.25 3.47 -9.48
CA THR A 43 -15.69 4.58 -10.26
C THR A 43 -16.44 4.79 -11.58
N ASN A 44 -17.04 3.74 -12.13
CA ASN A 44 -17.73 3.80 -13.41
C ASN A 44 -19.19 3.38 -13.25
N PRO A 45 -20.17 4.25 -13.61
CA PRO A 45 -21.60 3.96 -13.50
C PRO A 45 -22.06 2.68 -14.20
N LYS A 46 -21.33 2.20 -15.20
CA LYS A 46 -21.65 0.93 -15.89
C LYS A 46 -21.63 -0.28 -14.96
N TYR A 47 -20.92 -0.20 -13.85
CA TYR A 47 -20.83 -1.26 -12.84
C TYR A 47 -21.85 -1.11 -11.71
N GLU A 48 -22.76 -0.12 -11.79
CA GLU A 48 -23.77 0.11 -10.75
C GLU A 48 -24.62 -1.13 -10.42
N LYS A 49 -24.94 -1.95 -11.43
CA LYS A 49 -25.66 -3.23 -11.23
C LYS A 49 -24.99 -4.19 -10.23
N HIS A 50 -23.66 -4.09 -10.09
CA HIS A 50 -22.91 -4.91 -9.14
C HIS A 50 -22.99 -4.37 -7.71
N LEU A 51 -23.26 -3.06 -7.54
CA LEU A 51 -23.46 -2.45 -6.23
C LEU A 51 -24.64 -3.10 -5.47
N TYR A 52 -25.71 -3.46 -6.18
CA TYR A 52 -26.90 -4.08 -5.59
C TYR A 52 -26.75 -5.56 -5.27
N LYS A 53 -25.64 -6.18 -5.74
CA LYS A 53 -25.35 -7.61 -5.58
C LYS A 53 -24.12 -7.88 -4.74
N THR A 54 -23.28 -6.87 -4.55
CA THR A 54 -22.04 -7.04 -3.79
C THR A 54 -22.31 -7.40 -2.35
N ARG A 55 -21.47 -8.22 -1.76
CA ARG A 55 -21.47 -8.55 -0.32
C ARG A 55 -20.43 -7.75 0.44
N ALA A 56 -19.75 -6.82 -0.21
CA ALA A 56 -18.77 -5.94 0.45
C ALA A 56 -19.44 -5.16 1.59
N SER A 57 -18.72 -4.97 2.67
CA SER A 57 -19.21 -4.21 3.83
C SER A 57 -19.30 -2.72 3.55
N ILE A 58 -18.34 -2.18 2.77
CA ILE A 58 -18.23 -0.75 2.45
C ILE A 58 -18.02 -0.56 0.95
N VAL A 59 -18.70 0.43 0.37
CA VAL A 59 -18.49 0.83 -1.03
C VAL A 59 -18.21 2.32 -1.11
N LEU A 60 -17.07 2.69 -1.74
CA LEU A 60 -16.78 4.08 -2.07
C LEU A 60 -17.56 4.48 -3.33
N VAL A 61 -18.22 5.62 -3.27
CA VAL A 61 -18.98 6.21 -4.38
C VAL A 61 -18.70 7.71 -4.47
N ASN A 62 -18.93 8.28 -5.65
CA ASN A 62 -18.85 9.74 -5.80
C ASN A 62 -19.97 10.41 -4.98
N LYS A 63 -19.71 11.62 -4.49
CA LYS A 63 -20.63 12.38 -3.63
C LYS A 63 -22.02 12.56 -4.24
N ASP A 64 -22.08 12.75 -5.55
CA ASP A 64 -23.33 12.99 -6.29
C ASP A 64 -24.08 11.69 -6.64
N PHE A 65 -23.47 10.54 -6.32
CA PHE A 65 -24.09 9.25 -6.61
C PHE A 65 -25.31 9.04 -5.71
N THR A 66 -26.43 8.69 -6.36
CA THR A 66 -27.66 8.30 -5.69
C THR A 66 -28.09 6.93 -6.20
N PRO A 67 -28.10 5.90 -5.34
CA PRO A 67 -28.53 4.56 -5.76
C PRO A 67 -29.98 4.57 -6.25
N SER A 68 -30.25 3.84 -7.33
CA SER A 68 -31.61 3.65 -7.86
C SER A 68 -32.39 2.56 -7.12
N GLU A 69 -31.71 1.70 -6.38
CA GLU A 69 -32.28 0.61 -5.59
C GLU A 69 -31.68 0.62 -4.16
N PRO A 70 -32.33 -0.04 -3.17
CA PRO A 70 -31.75 -0.18 -1.84
C PRO A 70 -30.39 -0.89 -1.87
N VAL A 71 -29.43 -0.35 -1.12
CA VAL A 71 -28.06 -0.91 -0.98
C VAL A 71 -27.89 -1.44 0.43
N THR A 72 -27.37 -2.66 0.56
CA THR A 72 -27.09 -3.29 1.86
C THR A 72 -25.75 -2.87 2.44
N ALA A 73 -24.76 -2.57 1.58
CA ALA A 73 -23.46 -2.10 1.98
C ALA A 73 -23.49 -0.67 2.51
N THR A 74 -22.57 -0.35 3.41
CA THR A 74 -22.36 1.05 3.82
C THR A 74 -21.68 1.82 2.70
N LEU A 75 -22.23 2.96 2.31
CA LEU A 75 -21.64 3.83 1.31
C LEU A 75 -20.77 4.90 1.97
N ILE A 76 -19.60 5.15 1.41
CA ILE A 76 -18.80 6.32 1.73
C ILE A 76 -18.76 7.21 0.48
N LYS A 77 -19.37 8.39 0.61
CA LYS A 77 -19.45 9.38 -0.46
C LYS A 77 -18.22 10.28 -0.44
N VAL A 78 -17.46 10.31 -1.54
CA VAL A 78 -16.23 11.10 -1.70
C VAL A 78 -16.30 11.97 -2.96
N GLU A 79 -15.49 13.02 -3.03
CA GLU A 79 -15.45 13.93 -4.19
C GLU A 79 -15.05 13.19 -5.47
N ASP A 80 -14.01 12.37 -5.40
CA ASP A 80 -13.49 11.55 -6.50
C ASP A 80 -13.13 10.16 -5.97
N THR A 81 -13.89 9.17 -6.40
CA THR A 81 -13.71 7.78 -5.97
C THR A 81 -12.36 7.22 -6.44
N GLY A 82 -11.88 7.60 -7.62
CA GLY A 82 -10.58 7.14 -8.14
C GLY A 82 -9.42 7.65 -7.29
N ALA A 83 -9.40 8.96 -7.00
CA ALA A 83 -8.41 9.59 -6.13
C ALA A 83 -8.47 9.02 -4.69
N ALA A 84 -9.67 8.77 -4.19
CA ALA A 84 -9.89 8.17 -2.86
C ALA A 84 -9.30 6.77 -2.76
N VAL A 85 -9.48 5.93 -3.78
CA VAL A 85 -8.90 4.57 -3.84
C VAL A 85 -7.38 4.63 -3.82
N LEU A 86 -6.77 5.50 -4.63
CA LEU A 86 -5.31 5.67 -4.64
C LEU A 86 -4.79 6.08 -3.27
N LYS A 87 -5.46 7.04 -2.61
CA LYS A 87 -5.10 7.49 -1.27
C LYS A 87 -5.20 6.38 -0.22
N LEU A 88 -6.23 5.53 -0.29
CA LEU A 88 -6.38 4.36 0.60
C LEU A 88 -5.29 3.32 0.36
N LEU A 89 -4.95 3.03 -0.89
CA LEU A 89 -3.88 2.09 -1.23
C LEU A 89 -2.52 2.59 -0.70
N GLN A 90 -2.24 3.88 -0.82
CA GLN A 90 -1.04 4.50 -0.26
C GLN A 90 -1.02 4.40 1.27
N MET A 91 -2.14 4.69 1.94
CA MET A 91 -2.27 4.53 3.39
C MET A 91 -2.05 3.08 3.83
N TYR A 92 -2.66 2.12 3.13
CA TYR A 92 -2.49 0.70 3.43
C TYR A 92 -1.03 0.24 3.26
N GLN A 93 -0.35 0.73 2.22
CA GLN A 93 1.07 0.45 2.01
C GLN A 93 1.94 1.04 3.12
N ALA A 94 1.68 2.30 3.51
CA ALA A 94 2.41 2.98 4.58
C ALA A 94 2.16 2.35 5.97
N ALA A 95 0.96 1.78 6.18
CA ALA A 95 0.59 1.12 7.44
C ALA A 95 1.18 -0.30 7.58
N LYS A 96 1.75 -0.89 6.53
CA LYS A 96 2.43 -2.18 6.64
C LYS A 96 3.67 -2.02 7.52
N PRO A 97 3.85 -2.91 8.53
CA PRO A 97 5.04 -2.85 9.35
C PRO A 97 6.28 -3.03 8.47
N ARG A 98 7.17 -2.05 8.50
CA ARG A 98 8.47 -2.17 7.82
C ARG A 98 9.34 -3.17 8.57
N LYS A 99 10.08 -3.97 7.84
CA LYS A 99 11.09 -4.83 8.42
C LYS A 99 12.22 -3.97 8.96
N GLN A 100 12.90 -4.43 9.99
CA GLN A 100 14.01 -3.72 10.64
C GLN A 100 15.21 -4.63 10.82
N GLY A 101 16.36 -4.00 10.93
CA GLY A 101 17.63 -4.67 11.25
C GLY A 101 18.36 -5.18 10.01
N ILE A 102 19.63 -5.47 10.25
CA ILE A 102 20.57 -5.97 9.24
C ILE A 102 20.84 -7.43 9.57
N SER A 103 20.61 -8.32 8.59
CA SER A 103 20.90 -9.73 8.76
C SER A 103 22.41 -10.00 8.89
N GLU A 104 22.77 -10.84 9.84
CA GLU A 104 24.15 -11.36 9.98
C GLU A 104 24.60 -12.19 8.77
N ARG A 105 23.65 -12.62 7.94
CA ARG A 105 23.93 -13.37 6.70
C ARG A 105 24.06 -12.47 5.47
N ALA A 106 23.89 -11.16 5.63
CA ALA A 106 24.17 -10.22 4.55
C ALA A 106 25.66 -9.97 4.42
N SER A 107 26.15 -9.82 3.20
CA SER A 107 27.52 -9.43 2.91
C SER A 107 27.56 -7.96 2.58
N ILE A 108 28.07 -7.14 3.49
CA ILE A 108 28.13 -5.69 3.32
C ILE A 108 29.61 -5.27 3.39
N SER A 109 30.08 -4.62 2.34
CA SER A 109 31.44 -4.09 2.30
C SER A 109 31.65 -3.03 3.38
N GLU A 110 32.80 -3.05 4.06
CA GLU A 110 33.20 -2.01 5.01
C GLU A 110 33.30 -0.61 4.38
N ARG A 111 33.42 -0.54 3.06
CA ARG A 111 33.45 0.71 2.28
C ARG A 111 32.08 1.16 1.78
N ALA A 112 31.02 0.40 2.07
CA ALA A 112 29.65 0.82 1.82
C ALA A 112 29.14 1.69 2.97
N THR A 113 28.19 2.57 2.67
CA THR A 113 27.51 3.37 3.69
C THR A 113 26.00 3.08 3.65
N LEU A 114 25.42 2.86 4.82
CA LEU A 114 24.00 2.69 5.00
C LEU A 114 23.44 3.83 5.85
N GLY A 115 22.33 4.42 5.41
CA GLY A 115 21.58 5.38 6.21
C GLY A 115 20.89 4.72 7.41
N GLU A 116 20.26 5.54 8.23
CA GLU A 116 19.52 5.09 9.42
C GLU A 116 18.29 4.26 9.03
N ASP A 117 17.83 3.41 9.95
CA ASP A 117 16.59 2.62 9.85
C ASP A 117 16.48 1.70 8.62
N CYS A 118 17.59 1.30 8.03
CA CYS A 118 17.61 0.36 6.92
C CYS A 118 17.33 -1.09 7.38
N TYR A 119 16.59 -1.82 6.55
CA TYR A 119 16.49 -3.28 6.63
C TYR A 119 17.36 -3.92 5.54
N VAL A 120 18.19 -4.88 5.93
CA VAL A 120 18.97 -5.70 4.99
C VAL A 120 18.71 -7.17 5.28
N GLY A 121 18.11 -7.85 4.32
CA GLY A 121 17.72 -9.25 4.45
C GLY A 121 18.86 -10.25 4.20
N ASP A 122 18.59 -11.52 4.46
CA ASP A 122 19.54 -12.63 4.31
C ASP A 122 20.11 -12.70 2.90
N PHE A 123 21.41 -12.94 2.81
CA PHE A 123 22.14 -13.11 1.55
C PHE A 123 22.08 -11.91 0.61
N ALA A 124 21.71 -10.73 1.10
CA ALA A 124 21.93 -9.50 0.36
C ALA A 124 23.43 -9.21 0.29
N VAL A 125 23.88 -8.70 -0.85
CA VAL A 125 25.27 -8.31 -1.10
C VAL A 125 25.32 -6.84 -1.43
N ILE A 126 26.12 -6.08 -0.69
CA ILE A 126 26.35 -4.64 -0.90
C ILE A 126 27.84 -4.42 -1.06
N GLU A 127 28.25 -4.04 -2.27
CA GLU A 127 29.64 -3.92 -2.65
C GLU A 127 30.26 -2.58 -2.24
N ALA A 128 31.55 -2.44 -2.52
CA ALA A 128 32.37 -1.34 -2.07
C ALA A 128 31.92 0.02 -2.66
N GLY A 129 31.91 1.06 -1.83
CA GLY A 129 31.55 2.41 -2.25
C GLY A 129 30.05 2.61 -2.54
N ALA A 130 29.22 1.59 -2.34
CA ALA A 130 27.78 1.73 -2.41
C ALA A 130 27.28 2.69 -1.31
N ARG A 131 26.34 3.55 -1.63
CA ARG A 131 25.71 4.51 -0.72
C ARG A 131 24.23 4.24 -0.68
N ILE A 132 23.74 3.80 0.46
CA ILE A 132 22.32 3.48 0.68
C ILE A 132 21.74 4.58 1.56
N GLY A 133 20.68 5.22 1.11
CA GLY A 133 19.96 6.25 1.86
C GLY A 133 19.28 5.70 3.11
N ALA A 134 18.66 6.58 3.88
CA ALA A 134 17.92 6.21 5.07
C ALA A 134 16.62 5.45 4.74
N ASP A 135 16.10 4.68 5.70
CA ASP A 135 14.78 4.02 5.64
C ASP A 135 14.61 3.09 4.42
N CYS A 136 15.70 2.51 3.91
CA CYS A 136 15.68 1.58 2.79
C CYS A 136 15.31 0.16 3.22
N GLN A 137 14.57 -0.55 2.36
CA GLN A 137 14.16 -1.93 2.57
C GLN A 137 14.85 -2.82 1.53
N ILE A 138 15.97 -3.43 1.89
CA ILE A 138 16.76 -4.31 1.01
C ILE A 138 16.41 -5.75 1.35
N TYR A 139 15.61 -6.38 0.51
CA TYR A 139 15.11 -7.73 0.74
C TYR A 139 16.18 -8.80 0.47
N PRO A 140 15.95 -10.06 0.86
CA PRO A 140 16.91 -11.14 0.68
C PRO A 140 17.39 -11.32 -0.76
N GLN A 141 18.65 -11.71 -0.93
CA GLN A 141 19.29 -11.99 -2.23
C GLN A 141 19.38 -10.78 -3.18
N VAL A 142 19.23 -9.57 -2.67
CA VAL A 142 19.49 -8.35 -3.45
C VAL A 142 21.00 -8.20 -3.64
N TYR A 143 21.43 -7.84 -4.85
CA TYR A 143 22.83 -7.49 -5.16
C TYR A 143 22.92 -6.00 -5.51
N ILE A 144 23.80 -5.29 -4.82
CA ILE A 144 24.10 -3.88 -5.07
C ILE A 144 25.61 -3.76 -5.36
N GLY A 145 25.94 -3.41 -6.59
CA GLY A 145 27.31 -3.33 -7.10
C GLY A 145 28.10 -2.13 -6.60
N ASP A 146 29.38 -2.09 -7.00
CA ASP A 146 30.32 -1.05 -6.61
C ASP A 146 29.82 0.36 -6.96
N GLY A 147 29.94 1.30 -6.01
CA GLY A 147 29.63 2.71 -6.21
C GLY A 147 28.17 3.05 -6.51
N VAL A 148 27.25 2.10 -6.35
CA VAL A 148 25.82 2.34 -6.53
C VAL A 148 25.32 3.33 -5.49
N THR A 149 24.41 4.22 -5.90
CA THR A 149 23.69 5.12 -4.97
C THR A 149 22.22 4.74 -4.97
N VAL A 150 21.65 4.53 -3.78
CA VAL A 150 20.24 4.24 -3.55
C VAL A 150 19.65 5.34 -2.68
N GLY A 151 18.61 6.01 -3.16
CA GLY A 151 17.93 7.10 -2.44
C GLY A 151 17.12 6.61 -1.24
N ASP A 152 16.76 7.56 -0.36
CA ASP A 152 16.01 7.29 0.87
C ASP A 152 14.67 6.60 0.61
N GLY A 153 14.25 5.73 1.52
CA GLY A 153 12.96 5.06 1.48
C GLY A 153 12.79 4.01 0.36
N THR A 154 13.85 3.74 -0.41
CA THR A 154 13.81 2.79 -1.52
C THR A 154 13.54 1.36 -1.05
N ILE A 155 12.70 0.64 -1.78
CA ILE A 155 12.40 -0.77 -1.53
C ILE A 155 12.95 -1.62 -2.67
N LEU A 156 13.92 -2.47 -2.37
CA LEU A 156 14.49 -3.44 -3.31
C LEU A 156 13.97 -4.83 -2.96
N TYR A 157 13.09 -5.36 -3.81
CA TYR A 157 12.47 -6.66 -3.61
C TYR A 157 13.46 -7.83 -3.81
N PRO A 158 13.12 -9.05 -3.31
CA PRO A 158 14.03 -10.19 -3.34
C PRO A 158 14.59 -10.47 -4.75
N GLY A 159 15.92 -10.69 -4.83
CA GLY A 159 16.59 -11.04 -6.06
C GLY A 159 16.86 -9.88 -7.02
N VAL A 160 16.52 -8.64 -6.67
CA VAL A 160 16.90 -7.45 -7.47
C VAL A 160 18.41 -7.34 -7.56
N LYS A 161 18.93 -7.02 -8.75
CA LYS A 161 20.36 -6.82 -9.01
C LYS A 161 20.58 -5.45 -9.62
N ILE A 162 21.43 -4.67 -8.97
CA ILE A 162 21.82 -3.33 -9.40
C ILE A 162 23.31 -3.38 -9.67
N TYR A 163 23.68 -3.15 -10.92
CA TYR A 163 25.08 -3.18 -11.33
C TYR A 163 25.80 -1.87 -10.98
N GLU A 164 27.14 -1.92 -11.05
CA GLU A 164 28.05 -0.84 -10.66
C GLU A 164 27.64 0.53 -11.22
N GLY A 165 27.84 1.59 -10.43
CA GLY A 165 27.66 2.98 -10.83
C GLY A 165 26.23 3.42 -11.08
N CYS A 166 25.21 2.56 -10.88
CA CYS A 166 23.81 2.94 -11.03
C CYS A 166 23.35 3.89 -9.90
N VAL A 167 22.40 4.76 -10.24
CA VAL A 167 21.72 5.64 -9.28
C VAL A 167 20.22 5.31 -9.30
N ILE A 168 19.68 4.97 -8.13
CA ILE A 168 18.28 4.65 -7.89
C ILE A 168 17.73 5.71 -6.94
N GLY A 169 16.66 6.39 -7.32
CA GLY A 169 16.03 7.45 -6.54
C GLY A 169 14.56 7.25 -6.37
#